data_e59eff0942fc0e2b883f787398201a64
#
_entry.id   e59eff0942fc0e2b883f787398201a64
#
_cell.length_a   1.000
_cell.length_b   1.000
_cell.length_c   1.000
_cell.angle_alpha   90.00
_cell.angle_beta   90.00
_cell.angle_gamma   90.00
#
_symmetry.space_group_name_H-M   'P 1'
#
loop_
_entity.id
_entity.type
_entity.pdbx_description
1 polymer ?
#
loop_
_entity_poly.entity_id
_entity_poly.type
_entity_poly.pdbx_seq_one_letter_code
_entity_poly.pdbx_strand_id
1 'polypeptide(L)'
;MAPDSPRLRMEGITKSFPGVKALKGVSFDLRPGEVHALVGENGAGKSTLLKIMTGIHPDYSGVFEYDGAPVHFRSIRDAQEAGISIVHQELNMMGDLTVAQNIFIGRESRSLFISDRELNRRAQHLIDDYDIGVEPTALLRELSVGKAQLVEIARALSFPATQVLILDEPTAALSEAESLDLLERVRRLRDGGVSVVYVSHRMHEIMAVSDRVTVLRDGENAGTV
;
A
#
# COMPACT_ATOMS: atom_id res chain seq x y z
N MET A 1 -20.75 -11.73 1.55
CA MET A 1 -20.13 -11.26 2.80
C MET A 1 -21.16 -10.46 3.60
N ALA A 2 -21.19 -10.61 4.93
CA ALA A 2 -21.98 -9.72 5.77
C ALA A 2 -21.41 -8.29 5.61
N PRO A 3 -22.24 -7.24 5.57
CA PRO A 3 -21.81 -5.87 5.31
C PRO A 3 -20.82 -5.31 6.36
N ASP A 4 -20.55 -6.05 7.42
CA ASP A 4 -19.72 -5.63 8.57
C ASP A 4 -18.45 -6.47 8.77
N SER A 5 -18.18 -7.46 7.91
CA SER A 5 -16.97 -8.29 8.07
C SER A 5 -15.74 -7.55 7.52
N PRO A 6 -14.63 -7.50 8.28
CA PRO A 6 -13.42 -6.86 7.80
C PRO A 6 -12.84 -7.60 6.59
N ARG A 7 -12.29 -6.86 5.64
CA ARG A 7 -11.55 -7.40 4.51
C ARG A 7 -10.24 -8.04 4.95
N LEU A 8 -9.57 -7.40 5.88
CA LEU A 8 -8.34 -7.87 6.49
C LEU A 8 -8.50 -7.85 8.01
N ARG A 9 -8.12 -8.94 8.68
CA ARG A 9 -8.16 -9.06 10.13
C ARG A 9 -6.90 -9.75 10.63
N MET A 10 -6.22 -9.10 11.53
CA MET A 10 -5.06 -9.63 12.23
C MET A 10 -5.34 -9.63 13.72
N GLU A 11 -5.12 -10.75 14.41
CA GLU A 11 -5.38 -10.88 15.84
C GLU A 11 -4.22 -11.52 16.57
N GLY A 12 -3.81 -10.89 17.67
CA GLY A 12 -2.78 -11.40 18.56
C GLY A 12 -1.42 -11.59 17.87
N ILE A 13 -1.10 -10.77 16.88
CA ILE A 13 0.13 -10.90 16.10
C ILE A 13 1.36 -10.64 16.94
N THR A 14 2.23 -11.66 17.01
CA THR A 14 3.52 -11.51 17.69
C THR A 14 4.67 -11.76 16.71
N LYS A 15 5.72 -10.96 16.85
CA LYS A 15 6.95 -11.08 16.08
C LYS A 15 8.16 -10.72 16.91
N SER A 16 9.15 -11.60 16.93
CA SER A 16 10.43 -11.36 17.59
C SER A 16 11.58 -11.41 16.59
N PHE A 17 12.55 -10.54 16.80
CA PHE A 17 13.86 -10.57 16.16
C PHE A 17 14.93 -10.80 17.23
N PRO A 18 16.17 -11.17 16.87
CA PRO A 18 17.26 -11.29 17.86
C PRO A 18 17.35 -10.06 18.76
N GLY A 19 17.11 -10.25 20.07
CA GLY A 19 17.21 -9.20 21.07
C GLY A 19 15.98 -8.28 21.22
N VAL A 20 14.94 -8.37 20.35
CA VAL A 20 13.77 -7.48 20.45
C VAL A 20 12.47 -8.18 20.08
N LYS A 21 11.42 -7.98 20.89
CA LYS A 21 10.04 -8.39 20.57
C LYS A 21 9.34 -7.19 19.91
N ALA A 22 9.28 -7.19 18.58
CA ALA A 22 8.77 -6.08 17.79
C ALA A 22 7.24 -5.96 17.83
N LEU A 23 6.51 -7.10 17.90
CA LEU A 23 5.06 -7.13 18.10
C LEU A 23 4.73 -8.08 19.24
N LYS A 24 3.81 -7.66 20.13
CA LYS A 24 3.49 -8.31 21.40
C LYS A 24 2.01 -8.66 21.53
N GLY A 25 1.38 -9.10 20.46
CA GLY A 25 -0.05 -9.43 20.41
C GLY A 25 -0.88 -8.32 19.77
N VAL A 26 -0.35 -7.71 18.72
CA VAL A 26 -1.03 -6.62 17.98
C VAL A 26 -2.23 -7.17 17.23
N SER A 27 -3.34 -6.43 17.29
CA SER A 27 -4.53 -6.66 16.47
C SER A 27 -4.80 -5.46 15.57
N PHE A 28 -5.21 -5.73 14.33
CA PHE A 28 -5.54 -4.71 13.33
C PHE A 28 -6.60 -5.27 12.38
N ASP A 29 -7.59 -4.48 12.04
CA ASP A 29 -8.58 -4.83 11.04
C ASP A 29 -8.74 -3.71 10.00
N LEU A 30 -9.19 -4.06 8.81
CA LEU A 30 -9.46 -3.13 7.72
C LEU A 30 -10.79 -3.51 7.07
N ARG A 31 -11.73 -2.59 7.00
CA ARG A 31 -13.03 -2.80 6.38
C ARG A 31 -12.98 -2.56 4.87
N PRO A 32 -13.92 -3.13 4.10
CA PRO A 32 -14.05 -2.80 2.67
C PRO A 32 -14.30 -1.30 2.46
N GLY A 33 -13.53 -0.66 1.56
CA GLY A 33 -13.70 0.76 1.25
C GLY A 33 -13.45 1.70 2.45
N GLU A 34 -12.49 1.36 3.29
CA GLU A 34 -12.07 2.15 4.45
C GLU A 34 -10.64 2.66 4.26
N VAL A 35 -10.36 3.85 4.74
CA VAL A 35 -9.00 4.31 5.03
C VAL A 35 -8.74 4.16 6.51
N HIS A 36 -7.94 3.17 6.89
CA HIS A 36 -7.56 2.94 8.28
C HIS A 36 -6.10 3.37 8.50
N ALA A 37 -5.91 4.42 9.28
CA ALA A 37 -4.57 4.90 9.58
C ALA A 37 -3.90 4.05 10.68
N LEU A 38 -2.62 3.75 10.48
CA LEU A 38 -1.76 3.10 11.47
C LEU A 38 -0.69 4.07 11.92
N VAL A 39 -0.74 4.51 13.16
CA VAL A 39 0.14 5.53 13.72
C VAL A 39 0.95 4.99 14.90
N GLY A 40 2.03 5.68 15.25
CA GLY A 40 2.90 5.33 16.35
C GLY A 40 4.31 5.88 16.16
N GLU A 41 5.09 5.93 17.21
CA GLU A 41 6.48 6.37 17.17
C GLU A 41 7.37 5.43 16.34
N ASN A 42 8.59 5.87 16.03
CA ASN A 42 9.59 5.02 15.42
C ASN A 42 9.91 3.84 16.36
N GLY A 43 9.91 2.62 15.78
CA GLY A 43 10.07 1.40 16.59
C GLY A 43 8.79 0.85 17.21
N ALA A 44 7.64 1.50 17.07
CA ALA A 44 6.36 1.02 17.62
C ALA A 44 5.84 -0.29 17.00
N GLY A 45 6.45 -0.77 15.91
CA GLY A 45 6.07 -2.03 15.25
C GLY A 45 5.32 -1.86 13.93
N LYS A 46 4.99 -0.63 13.50
CA LYS A 46 4.24 -0.36 12.26
C LYS A 46 4.80 -1.10 11.04
N SER A 47 6.05 -0.83 10.68
CA SER A 47 6.69 -1.44 9.49
C SER A 47 6.83 -2.97 9.63
N THR A 48 6.91 -3.51 10.85
CA THR A 48 6.91 -4.95 11.07
C THR A 48 5.53 -5.54 10.76
N LEU A 49 4.46 -4.87 11.19
CA LEU A 49 3.08 -5.27 10.89
C LEU A 49 2.81 -5.23 9.37
N LEU A 50 3.22 -4.14 8.68
CA LEU A 50 3.10 -4.03 7.23
C LEU A 50 3.86 -5.14 6.49
N LYS A 51 5.08 -5.47 6.95
CA LYS A 51 5.89 -6.55 6.37
C LYS A 51 5.27 -7.94 6.56
N ILE A 52 4.48 -8.14 7.62
CA ILE A 52 3.67 -9.36 7.80
C ILE A 52 2.50 -9.34 6.82
N MET A 53 1.76 -8.24 6.71
CA MET A 53 0.63 -8.11 5.77
C MET A 53 1.04 -8.41 4.32
N THR A 54 2.27 -8.05 3.96
CA THR A 54 2.80 -8.20 2.61
C THR A 54 3.64 -9.47 2.40
N GLY A 55 3.70 -10.37 3.39
CA GLY A 55 4.44 -11.64 3.27
C GLY A 55 5.98 -11.52 3.29
N ILE A 56 6.53 -10.32 3.59
CA ILE A 56 7.99 -10.13 3.77
C ILE A 56 8.46 -10.83 5.04
N HIS A 57 7.62 -10.85 6.08
CA HIS A 57 7.89 -11.56 7.33
C HIS A 57 6.85 -12.67 7.52
N PRO A 58 7.06 -13.86 6.94
CA PRO A 58 6.10 -14.96 7.06
C PRO A 58 6.08 -15.63 8.42
N ASP A 59 7.17 -15.53 9.20
CA ASP A 59 7.35 -16.16 10.51
C ASP A 59 6.83 -15.23 11.61
N TYR A 60 5.56 -15.35 11.94
CA TYR A 60 4.86 -14.68 13.04
C TYR A 60 3.91 -15.67 13.72
N SER A 61 3.35 -15.29 14.89
CA SER A 61 2.25 -16.01 15.53
C SER A 61 1.04 -15.09 15.64
N GLY A 62 -0.14 -15.70 15.76
CA GLY A 62 -1.43 -15.02 15.73
C GLY A 62 -2.26 -15.45 14.53
N VAL A 63 -3.40 -14.80 14.33
CA VAL A 63 -4.33 -15.10 13.24
C VAL A 63 -4.28 -13.98 12.22
N PHE A 64 -4.19 -14.33 10.93
CA PHE A 64 -4.35 -13.40 9.82
C PHE A 64 -5.40 -13.95 8.86
N GLU A 65 -6.48 -13.18 8.68
CA GLU A 65 -7.58 -13.49 7.77
C GLU A 65 -7.68 -12.41 6.68
N TYR A 66 -7.99 -12.84 5.48
CA TYR A 66 -8.28 -11.99 4.33
C TYR A 66 -9.59 -12.44 3.69
N ASP A 67 -10.55 -11.54 3.52
CA ASP A 67 -11.93 -11.82 3.06
C ASP A 67 -12.58 -12.99 3.84
N GLY A 68 -12.34 -13.05 5.16
CA GLY A 68 -12.90 -14.05 6.05
C GLY A 68 -12.23 -15.43 6.01
N ALA A 69 -11.16 -15.61 5.24
CA ALA A 69 -10.40 -16.85 5.15
C ALA A 69 -9.02 -16.68 5.80
N PRO A 70 -8.53 -17.67 6.58
CA PRO A 70 -7.18 -17.65 7.11
C PRO A 70 -6.16 -17.65 5.98
N VAL A 71 -5.17 -16.74 6.06
CA VAL A 71 -4.09 -16.61 5.08
C VAL A 71 -2.73 -16.65 5.74
N HIS A 72 -1.74 -17.07 4.97
CA HIS A 72 -0.34 -17.02 5.38
C HIS A 72 0.53 -16.74 4.16
N PHE A 73 0.80 -15.48 3.90
CA PHE A 73 1.64 -15.05 2.77
C PHE A 73 3.11 -15.35 3.06
N ARG A 74 3.77 -16.01 2.12
CA ARG A 74 5.20 -16.39 2.20
C ARG A 74 6.09 -15.49 1.37
N SER A 75 5.49 -14.63 0.56
CA SER A 75 6.18 -13.69 -0.32
C SER A 75 5.30 -12.48 -0.63
N ILE A 76 5.93 -11.39 -1.09
CA ILE A 76 5.22 -10.21 -1.61
C ILE A 76 4.28 -10.61 -2.75
N ARG A 77 4.71 -11.54 -3.58
CA ARG A 77 3.93 -12.03 -4.71
C ARG A 77 2.63 -12.70 -4.27
N ASP A 78 2.67 -13.52 -3.21
CA ASP A 78 1.47 -14.17 -2.68
C ASP A 78 0.44 -13.13 -2.20
N ALA A 79 0.91 -12.08 -1.50
CA ALA A 79 0.05 -10.99 -1.05
C ALA A 79 -0.54 -10.19 -2.24
N GLN A 80 0.26 -9.91 -3.26
CA GLN A 80 -0.18 -9.21 -4.48
C GLN A 80 -1.19 -10.04 -5.28
N GLU A 81 -0.97 -11.34 -5.42
CA GLU A 81 -1.91 -12.25 -6.09
C GLU A 81 -3.23 -12.37 -5.31
N ALA A 82 -3.20 -12.23 -4.00
CA ALA A 82 -4.40 -12.16 -3.15
C ALA A 82 -5.09 -10.78 -3.19
N GLY A 83 -4.43 -9.73 -3.65
CA GLY A 83 -4.99 -8.39 -3.77
C GLY A 83 -4.50 -7.36 -2.76
N ILE A 84 -3.36 -7.61 -2.11
CA ILE A 84 -2.71 -6.65 -1.19
C ILE A 84 -1.46 -6.09 -1.86
N SER A 85 -1.43 -4.79 -2.09
CA SER A 85 -0.27 -4.08 -2.66
C SER A 85 0.26 -3.04 -1.67
N ILE A 86 1.56 -2.74 -1.75
CA ILE A 86 2.22 -1.76 -0.89
C ILE A 86 3.02 -0.76 -1.73
N VAL A 87 2.95 0.50 -1.32
CA VAL A 87 3.82 1.60 -1.73
C VAL A 87 4.69 1.95 -0.52
N HIS A 88 5.98 1.85 -0.68
CA HIS A 88 6.96 2.11 0.37
C HIS A 88 7.30 3.60 0.49
N GLN A 89 7.89 3.98 1.62
CA GLN A 89 8.36 5.34 1.88
C GLN A 89 9.43 5.80 0.87
N GLU A 90 10.32 4.90 0.47
CA GLU A 90 11.32 5.18 -0.57
C GLU A 90 10.78 4.76 -1.93
N LEU A 91 10.90 5.64 -2.93
CA LEU A 91 10.54 5.34 -4.32
C LEU A 91 11.42 4.21 -4.87
N ASN A 92 10.82 3.03 -5.02
CA ASN A 92 11.48 1.84 -5.56
C ASN A 92 11.25 1.71 -7.08
N MET A 93 11.63 2.75 -7.83
CA MET A 93 11.39 2.84 -9.25
C MET A 93 12.69 3.15 -10.02
N MET A 94 12.73 2.79 -11.29
CA MET A 94 13.92 2.94 -12.14
C MET A 94 13.82 4.22 -12.96
N GLY A 95 14.66 5.22 -12.64
CA GLY A 95 14.66 6.53 -13.30
C GLY A 95 14.90 6.50 -14.81
N ASP A 96 15.70 5.54 -15.27
CA ASP A 96 16.06 5.38 -16.69
C ASP A 96 15.02 4.60 -17.52
N LEU A 97 13.97 4.08 -16.89
CA LEU A 97 12.84 3.45 -17.55
C LEU A 97 11.69 4.44 -17.74
N THR A 98 10.86 4.17 -18.76
CA THR A 98 9.63 4.95 -18.97
C THR A 98 8.60 4.68 -17.87
N VAL A 99 7.60 5.55 -17.75
CA VAL A 99 6.44 5.36 -16.88
C VAL A 99 5.78 3.99 -17.12
N ALA A 100 5.50 3.66 -18.38
CA ALA A 100 4.89 2.39 -18.75
C ALA A 100 5.75 1.18 -18.34
N GLN A 101 7.05 1.25 -18.55
CA GLN A 101 7.98 0.19 -18.13
C GLN A 101 8.01 0.05 -16.60
N ASN A 102 8.03 1.16 -15.85
CA ASN A 102 8.00 1.12 -14.39
C ASN A 102 6.71 0.52 -13.84
N ILE A 103 5.55 0.86 -14.42
CA ILE A 103 4.25 0.31 -13.98
C ILE A 103 4.21 -1.21 -14.13
N PHE A 104 4.79 -1.78 -15.22
CA PHE A 104 4.65 -3.20 -15.55
C PHE A 104 5.93 -4.04 -15.35
N ILE A 105 7.01 -3.45 -14.82
CA ILE A 105 8.26 -4.17 -14.60
C ILE A 105 8.05 -5.45 -13.77
N GLY A 106 8.69 -6.55 -14.18
CA GLY A 106 8.59 -7.85 -13.51
C GLY A 106 7.26 -8.59 -13.73
N ARG A 107 6.40 -8.05 -14.61
CA ARG A 107 5.10 -8.65 -14.97
C ARG A 107 4.97 -8.87 -16.48
N GLU A 108 6.08 -8.92 -17.14
CA GLU A 108 6.12 -9.29 -18.56
C GLU A 108 5.44 -10.65 -18.71
N SER A 109 4.36 -10.68 -19.49
CA SER A 109 3.63 -11.93 -19.72
C SER A 109 4.62 -12.93 -20.33
N ARG A 110 4.42 -14.23 -20.05
CA ARG A 110 5.19 -15.33 -20.69
C ARG A 110 5.15 -15.32 -22.23
N SER A 111 4.37 -14.41 -22.82
CA SER A 111 4.41 -14.09 -24.24
C SER A 111 5.69 -13.29 -24.50
N LEU A 112 6.60 -13.86 -25.25
CA LEU A 112 7.95 -13.39 -25.57
C LEU A 112 8.05 -11.97 -26.15
N PHE A 113 6.93 -11.29 -26.44
CA PHE A 113 6.90 -9.93 -27.00
C PHE A 113 5.60 -9.21 -26.63
N ILE A 114 5.61 -8.43 -25.55
CA ILE A 114 4.66 -7.32 -25.43
C ILE A 114 5.25 -6.19 -26.25
N SER A 115 4.53 -5.70 -27.26
CA SER A 115 4.98 -4.53 -28.00
C SER A 115 4.91 -3.28 -27.11
N ASP A 116 5.88 -2.36 -27.26
CA ASP A 116 5.87 -1.07 -26.54
C ASP A 116 4.54 -0.32 -26.72
N ARG A 117 3.91 -0.47 -27.88
CA ARG A 117 2.60 0.12 -28.15
C ARG A 117 1.52 -0.40 -27.21
N GLU A 118 1.47 -1.71 -26.98
CA GLU A 118 0.49 -2.32 -26.07
C GLU A 118 0.80 -1.98 -24.61
N LEU A 119 2.08 -1.96 -24.23
CA LEU A 119 2.52 -1.55 -22.90
C LEU A 119 2.09 -0.10 -22.62
N ASN A 120 2.38 0.81 -23.53
CA ASN A 120 2.01 2.23 -23.42
C ASN A 120 0.49 2.41 -23.39
N ARG A 121 -0.27 1.66 -24.19
CA ARG A 121 -1.73 1.71 -24.16
C ARG A 121 -2.31 1.30 -22.80
N ARG A 122 -1.80 0.24 -22.21
CA ARG A 122 -2.22 -0.22 -20.86
C ARG A 122 -1.84 0.80 -19.79
N ALA A 123 -0.63 1.37 -19.88
CA ALA A 123 -0.20 2.39 -18.95
C ALA A 123 -1.08 3.65 -19.08
N GLN A 124 -1.45 4.05 -20.32
CA GLN A 124 -2.31 5.20 -20.53
C GLN A 124 -3.66 5.04 -19.82
N HIS A 125 -4.30 3.87 -19.90
CA HIS A 125 -5.56 3.62 -19.17
C HIS A 125 -5.39 3.85 -17.67
N LEU A 126 -4.33 3.34 -17.05
CA LEU A 126 -4.08 3.58 -15.62
C LEU A 126 -3.80 5.05 -15.31
N ILE A 127 -3.04 5.73 -16.16
CA ILE A 127 -2.73 7.15 -16.02
C ILE A 127 -4.01 7.98 -16.07
N ASP A 128 -4.92 7.64 -16.98
CA ASP A 128 -6.20 8.33 -17.14
C ASP A 128 -7.15 7.99 -15.99
N ASP A 129 -7.27 6.71 -15.61
CA ASP A 129 -8.15 6.25 -14.53
C ASP A 129 -7.79 6.91 -13.18
N TYR A 130 -6.49 7.16 -12.94
CA TYR A 130 -6.00 7.79 -11.71
C TYR A 130 -5.62 9.26 -11.88
N ASP A 131 -5.91 9.86 -13.05
CA ASP A 131 -5.69 11.27 -13.35
C ASP A 131 -4.25 11.75 -13.02
N ILE A 132 -3.23 10.94 -13.39
CA ILE A 132 -1.83 11.21 -13.02
C ILE A 132 -1.23 12.35 -13.84
N GLY A 133 -1.70 12.54 -15.07
CA GLY A 133 -1.27 13.63 -15.95
C GLY A 133 0.20 13.52 -16.37
N VAL A 134 0.63 12.33 -16.79
CA VAL A 134 1.96 12.06 -17.34
C VAL A 134 1.83 11.24 -18.62
N GLU A 135 2.87 11.28 -19.47
CA GLU A 135 2.92 10.46 -20.66
C GLU A 135 3.51 9.06 -20.34
N PRO A 136 2.95 7.96 -20.88
CA PRO A 136 3.49 6.62 -20.67
C PRO A 136 4.94 6.46 -21.11
N THR A 137 5.35 7.24 -22.09
CA THR A 137 6.70 7.24 -22.70
C THR A 137 7.69 8.13 -21.99
N ALA A 138 7.25 8.99 -21.07
CA ALA A 138 8.14 9.87 -20.30
C ALA A 138 9.09 9.03 -19.44
N LEU A 139 10.34 9.46 -19.30
CA LEU A 139 11.29 8.84 -18.38
C LEU A 139 10.94 9.23 -16.94
N LEU A 140 11.00 8.28 -16.04
CA LEU A 140 10.61 8.53 -14.65
C LEU A 140 11.45 9.63 -13.99
N ARG A 141 12.75 9.71 -14.29
CA ARG A 141 13.65 10.75 -13.78
C ARG A 141 13.29 12.18 -14.21
N GLU A 142 12.43 12.34 -15.20
CA GLU A 142 11.98 13.65 -15.70
C GLU A 142 10.74 14.17 -14.95
N LEU A 143 10.12 13.31 -14.12
CA LEU A 143 8.94 13.65 -13.35
C LEU A 143 9.30 14.34 -12.04
N SER A 144 8.39 15.18 -11.53
CA SER A 144 8.46 15.63 -10.13
C SER A 144 8.28 14.43 -9.18
N VAL A 145 8.76 14.58 -7.94
CA VAL A 145 8.64 13.55 -6.91
C VAL A 145 7.16 13.16 -6.71
N GLY A 146 6.26 14.14 -6.69
CA GLY A 146 4.81 13.90 -6.55
C GLY A 146 4.24 13.07 -7.70
N LYS A 147 4.62 13.36 -8.95
CA LYS A 147 4.19 12.56 -10.10
C LYS A 147 4.79 11.16 -10.09
N ALA A 148 6.06 11.01 -9.72
CA ALA A 148 6.68 9.70 -9.56
C ALA A 148 5.97 8.85 -8.47
N GLN A 149 5.56 9.48 -7.36
CA GLN A 149 4.76 8.84 -6.32
C GLN A 149 3.41 8.34 -6.85
N LEU A 150 2.71 9.14 -7.66
CA LEU A 150 1.46 8.71 -8.29
C LEU A 150 1.65 7.56 -9.27
N VAL A 151 2.76 7.53 -10.00
CA VAL A 151 3.12 6.39 -10.88
C VAL A 151 3.37 5.12 -10.05
N GLU A 152 4.00 5.22 -8.88
CA GLU A 152 4.20 4.07 -7.98
C GLU A 152 2.86 3.54 -7.44
N ILE A 153 1.93 4.43 -7.09
CA ILE A 153 0.57 4.05 -6.70
C ILE A 153 -0.14 3.35 -7.87
N ALA A 154 -0.07 3.90 -9.08
CA ALA A 154 -0.63 3.26 -10.27
C ALA A 154 -0.01 1.88 -10.53
N ARG A 155 1.30 1.72 -10.31
CA ARG A 155 1.96 0.41 -10.34
C ARG A 155 1.38 -0.57 -9.33
N ALA A 156 1.16 -0.14 -8.10
CA ALA A 156 0.56 -0.96 -7.05
C ALA A 156 -0.88 -1.37 -7.40
N LEU A 157 -1.67 -0.46 -7.97
CA LEU A 157 -3.05 -0.67 -8.39
C LEU A 157 -3.20 -1.41 -9.72
N SER A 158 -2.13 -1.53 -10.51
CA SER A 158 -2.13 -2.23 -11.80
C SER A 158 -2.20 -3.77 -11.68
N PHE A 159 -2.12 -4.32 -10.47
CA PHE A 159 -2.44 -5.72 -10.22
C PHE A 159 -3.97 -5.90 -10.22
N PRO A 160 -4.52 -6.78 -11.06
CA PRO A 160 -5.99 -6.86 -11.28
C PRO A 160 -6.80 -7.19 -10.03
N ALA A 161 -6.17 -7.83 -9.05
CA ALA A 161 -6.81 -8.23 -7.81
C ALA A 161 -6.70 -7.19 -6.68
N THR A 162 -6.01 -6.04 -6.89
CA THR A 162 -5.74 -5.10 -5.80
C THR A 162 -7.03 -4.53 -5.21
N GLN A 163 -7.28 -4.89 -3.97
CA GLN A 163 -8.39 -4.43 -3.15
C GLN A 163 -7.92 -3.77 -1.86
N VAL A 164 -6.67 -4.02 -1.47
CA VAL A 164 -6.01 -3.40 -0.32
C VAL A 164 -4.73 -2.71 -0.80
N LEU A 165 -4.64 -1.42 -0.54
CA LEU A 165 -3.46 -0.61 -0.81
C LEU A 165 -2.84 -0.16 0.52
N ILE A 166 -1.59 -0.49 0.73
CA ILE A 166 -0.82 -0.02 1.89
C ILE A 166 0.06 1.13 1.42
N LEU A 167 -0.05 2.28 2.10
CA LEU A 167 0.75 3.48 1.86
C LEU A 167 1.61 3.75 3.09
N ASP A 168 2.93 3.52 2.98
CA ASP A 168 3.87 3.72 4.08
C ASP A 168 4.58 5.07 3.92
N GLU A 169 4.16 6.08 4.69
CA GLU A 169 4.62 7.47 4.67
C GLU A 169 4.66 8.11 3.25
N PRO A 170 3.58 8.05 2.47
CA PRO A 170 3.61 8.36 1.04
C PRO A 170 3.87 9.85 0.73
N THR A 171 3.78 10.71 1.72
CA THR A 171 3.95 12.17 1.59
C THR A 171 5.29 12.68 2.12
N ALA A 172 6.19 11.78 2.56
CA ALA A 172 7.44 12.18 3.24
C ALA A 172 8.32 13.14 2.43
N ALA A 173 8.36 12.96 1.10
CA ALA A 173 9.16 13.77 0.17
C ALA A 173 8.34 14.78 -0.65
N LEU A 174 7.04 14.94 -0.34
CA LEU A 174 6.12 15.80 -1.10
C LEU A 174 6.02 17.20 -0.49
N SER A 175 5.81 18.19 -1.34
CA SER A 175 5.34 19.52 -0.94
C SER A 175 3.93 19.44 -0.33
N GLU A 176 3.51 20.50 0.36
CA GLU A 176 2.18 20.54 0.96
C GLU A 176 1.05 20.41 -0.09
N ALA A 177 1.21 21.10 -1.23
CA ALA A 177 0.24 21.01 -2.33
C ALA A 177 0.15 19.61 -2.94
N GLU A 178 1.30 18.94 -3.17
CA GLU A 178 1.34 17.55 -3.66
C GLU A 178 0.77 16.58 -2.63
N SER A 179 1.00 16.81 -1.33
CA SER A 179 0.42 16.01 -0.25
C SER A 179 -1.11 16.11 -0.26
N LEU A 180 -1.67 17.31 -0.38
CA LEU A 180 -3.12 17.52 -0.43
C LEU A 180 -3.75 16.82 -1.66
N ASP A 181 -3.12 16.93 -2.84
CA ASP A 181 -3.57 16.24 -4.06
C ASP A 181 -3.56 14.71 -3.84
N LEU A 182 -2.50 14.18 -3.25
CA LEU A 182 -2.42 12.74 -2.92
C LEU A 182 -3.53 12.30 -1.97
N LEU A 183 -3.80 13.06 -0.89
CA LEU A 183 -4.86 12.71 0.05
C LEU A 183 -6.25 12.71 -0.62
N GLU A 184 -6.52 13.62 -1.54
CA GLU A 184 -7.76 13.61 -2.31
C GLU A 184 -7.87 12.36 -3.19
N ARG A 185 -6.78 11.93 -3.82
CA ARG A 185 -6.74 10.70 -4.62
C ARG A 185 -6.94 9.46 -3.76
N VAL A 186 -6.37 9.41 -2.56
CA VAL A 186 -6.61 8.31 -1.60
C VAL A 186 -8.10 8.21 -1.25
N ARG A 187 -8.79 9.34 -1.04
CA ARG A 187 -10.24 9.34 -0.81
C ARG A 187 -11.01 8.80 -2.02
N ARG A 188 -10.65 9.23 -3.24
CA ARG A 188 -11.28 8.71 -4.48
C ARG A 188 -11.07 7.20 -4.63
N LEU A 189 -9.88 6.67 -4.29
CA LEU A 189 -9.61 5.22 -4.29
C LEU A 189 -10.51 4.49 -3.31
N ARG A 190 -10.66 5.00 -2.08
CA ARG A 190 -11.58 4.48 -1.08
C ARG A 190 -13.02 4.47 -1.59
N ASP A 191 -13.48 5.59 -2.14
CA ASP A 191 -14.84 5.74 -2.68
C ASP A 191 -15.08 4.80 -3.87
N GLY A 192 -14.01 4.43 -4.60
CA GLY A 192 -13.99 3.39 -5.63
C GLY A 192 -13.94 1.96 -5.09
N GLY A 193 -13.95 1.77 -3.75
CA GLY A 193 -13.99 0.45 -3.10
C GLY A 193 -12.62 -0.15 -2.73
N VAL A 194 -11.53 0.56 -2.97
CA VAL A 194 -10.18 0.15 -2.49
C VAL A 194 -10.07 0.46 -1.00
N SER A 195 -9.69 -0.53 -0.21
CA SER A 195 -9.39 -0.35 1.21
C SER A 195 -7.94 0.10 1.39
N VAL A 196 -7.68 1.08 2.24
CA VAL A 196 -6.34 1.67 2.37
C VAL A 196 -5.83 1.57 3.80
N VAL A 197 -4.63 1.02 3.98
CA VAL A 197 -3.84 1.18 5.21
C VAL A 197 -2.92 2.38 5.00
N TYR A 198 -3.14 3.44 5.77
CA TYR A 198 -2.40 4.69 5.64
C TYR A 198 -1.46 4.89 6.82
N VAL A 199 -0.16 4.89 6.59
CA VAL A 199 0.85 5.14 7.64
C VAL A 199 1.43 6.53 7.45
N SER A 200 1.32 7.36 8.47
CA SER A 200 1.93 8.69 8.53
C SER A 200 2.20 9.07 9.97
N HIS A 201 3.18 9.93 10.19
CA HIS A 201 3.39 10.59 11.48
C HIS A 201 2.83 12.03 11.48
N ARG A 202 2.25 12.49 10.36
CA ARG A 202 1.67 13.83 10.19
C ARG A 202 0.18 13.80 10.57
N MET A 203 -0.12 14.28 11.78
CA MET A 203 -1.49 14.20 12.32
C MET A 203 -2.54 14.87 11.44
N HIS A 204 -2.20 15.99 10.76
CA HIS A 204 -3.15 16.68 9.88
C HIS A 204 -3.55 15.84 8.65
N GLU A 205 -2.64 15.01 8.12
CA GLU A 205 -2.95 14.07 7.03
C GLU A 205 -3.90 12.98 7.49
N ILE A 206 -3.58 12.39 8.66
CA ILE A 206 -4.39 11.32 9.28
C ILE A 206 -5.82 11.80 9.49
N MET A 207 -5.99 12.96 10.14
CA MET A 207 -7.31 13.56 10.39
C MET A 207 -8.05 13.93 9.08
N ALA A 208 -7.31 14.21 8.02
CA ALA A 208 -7.90 14.56 6.75
C ALA A 208 -8.40 13.35 5.96
N VAL A 209 -7.74 12.17 6.03
CA VAL A 209 -7.97 11.08 5.09
C VAL A 209 -8.57 9.82 5.71
N SER A 210 -8.35 9.56 7.01
CA SER A 210 -8.73 8.29 7.64
C SER A 210 -10.15 8.30 8.20
N ASP A 211 -10.78 7.15 8.09
CA ASP A 211 -12.07 6.84 8.71
C ASP A 211 -11.87 6.30 10.13
N ARG A 212 -10.76 5.58 10.37
CA ARG A 212 -10.35 5.03 11.67
C ARG A 212 -8.84 5.15 11.84
N VAL A 213 -8.41 5.19 13.10
CA VAL A 213 -6.98 5.30 13.46
C VAL A 213 -6.65 4.27 14.52
N THR A 214 -5.66 3.41 14.24
CA THR A 214 -5.05 2.52 15.23
C THR A 214 -3.69 3.05 15.64
N VAL A 215 -3.50 3.18 16.95
CA VAL A 215 -2.23 3.64 17.54
C VAL A 215 -1.45 2.45 18.05
N LEU A 216 -0.21 2.29 17.59
CA LEU A 216 0.76 1.33 18.14
C LEU A 216 1.77 2.06 19.03
N ARG A 217 2.09 1.42 20.14
CA ARG A 217 3.14 1.86 21.05
C ARG A 217 3.87 0.63 21.61
N ASP A 218 5.21 0.64 21.54
CA ASP A 218 6.07 -0.41 22.11
C ASP A 218 5.72 -1.85 21.68
N GLY A 219 5.20 -2.01 20.45
CA GLY A 219 4.77 -3.29 19.88
C GLY A 219 3.39 -3.77 20.35
N GLU A 220 2.56 -2.90 20.90
CA GLU A 220 1.22 -3.20 21.38
C GLU A 220 0.19 -2.17 20.85
N ASN A 221 -1.10 -2.51 20.87
CA ASN A 221 -2.16 -1.54 20.58
C ASN A 221 -2.34 -0.60 21.76
N ALA A 222 -2.22 0.70 21.51
CA ALA A 222 -2.60 1.72 22.50
C ALA A 222 -4.09 2.08 22.41
N GLY A 223 -4.70 1.91 21.25
CA GLY A 223 -6.14 2.14 21.03
C GLY A 223 -6.48 2.21 19.54
N THR A 224 -7.79 2.11 19.26
CA THR A 224 -8.37 2.36 17.92
C THR A 224 -9.57 3.29 18.10
N VAL A 225 -9.65 4.35 17.30
CA VAL A 225 -10.72 5.36 17.31
C VAL A 225 -11.25 5.58 15.89
#